data_139aed3d9d1802a9b44bb4746a307d39
#
_entry.id   139aed3d9d1802a9b44bb4746a307d39
#
_cell.length_a   1.000
_cell.length_b   1.000
_cell.length_c   1.000
_cell.angle_alpha   90.00
_cell.angle_beta   90.00
_cell.angle_gamma   90.00
#
_symmetry.space_group_name_H-M   'P 1'
#
loop_
_entity.id
_entity.type
_entity.pdbx_description
1 polymer ?
#
loop_
_entity_poly.entity_id
_entity_poly.type
_entity_poly.pdbx_seq_one_letter_code
_entity_poly.pdbx_strand_id
1 'polypeptide(L)'
;MERTELNAQPVVLDVDGSVGTLPGELRLPLQDWQEQVRFGCGLRRFAQFRAALDAQLPAAHGTALMGSGDFHHLSWPLIERCITAQALSAGRPLRVVVLDNHPDNMRFPWGVHCGSWVRRVALHPAVSHVHVAGITSGDIGRAHAWENYLTPLRAGRLSYWSAGVDTGWARRLGVDSAFRSFASVADLSRTLARMLREQAQPTYLSIDKDVFAPEVVRTNWDQGRMLESEAMDIIGALSGQIVGSDITGDVSSWRYATWWKRWMSAGDGQDTQIGAQ
;
A
#
# COMPACT_ATOMS: atom_id res chain seq x y z
N MET A 1 16.51 23.88 14.44
CA MET A 1 15.38 23.29 13.67
C MET A 1 14.68 22.32 14.63
N GLU A 2 13.62 22.79 15.28
CA GLU A 2 12.81 21.93 16.17
C GLU A 2 12.30 20.74 15.35
N ARG A 3 12.59 19.53 15.80
CA ARG A 3 11.89 18.34 15.33
C ARG A 3 10.45 18.54 15.75
N THR A 4 9.55 18.79 14.79
CA THR A 4 8.13 18.63 15.03
C THR A 4 7.98 17.15 15.42
N GLU A 5 7.77 16.89 16.70
CA GLU A 5 7.36 15.56 17.14
C GLU A 5 6.09 15.26 16.34
N LEU A 6 6.16 14.27 15.46
CA LEU A 6 4.98 13.73 14.80
C LEU A 6 4.01 13.40 15.94
N ASN A 7 2.79 13.93 15.86
CA ASN A 7 1.76 13.54 16.80
C ASN A 7 1.69 12.01 16.74
N ALA A 8 2.20 11.35 17.77
CA ALA A 8 2.36 9.90 17.78
C ALA A 8 1.02 9.15 17.92
N GLN A 9 -0.10 9.88 18.00
CA GLN A 9 -1.43 9.30 18.17
C GLN A 9 -1.81 8.49 16.92
N PRO A 10 -1.97 7.15 17.03
CA PRO A 10 -2.45 6.34 15.91
C PRO A 10 -3.88 6.71 15.57
N VAL A 11 -4.23 6.59 14.29
CA VAL A 11 -5.58 6.83 13.80
C VAL A 11 -6.14 5.55 13.22
N VAL A 12 -7.36 5.19 13.63
CA VAL A 12 -8.11 4.10 13.02
C VAL A 12 -9.16 4.69 12.08
N LEU A 13 -9.02 4.41 10.79
CA LEU A 13 -10.09 4.64 9.83
C LEU A 13 -11.07 3.48 9.94
N ASP A 14 -12.04 3.58 10.85
CA ASP A 14 -12.94 2.49 11.19
C ASP A 14 -14.01 2.31 10.11
N VAL A 15 -13.60 1.71 8.98
CA VAL A 15 -14.47 1.48 7.83
C VAL A 15 -15.23 0.15 7.98
N ASP A 16 -14.61 -0.89 8.56
CA ASP A 16 -15.18 -2.25 8.60
C ASP A 16 -15.16 -2.92 9.98
N GLY A 17 -14.70 -2.22 11.00
CA GLY A 17 -14.66 -2.74 12.36
C GLY A 17 -13.58 -3.79 12.60
N SER A 18 -12.70 -4.07 11.64
CA SER A 18 -11.70 -5.16 11.77
C SER A 18 -10.48 -4.76 12.59
N VAL A 19 -10.19 -3.48 12.73
CA VAL A 19 -9.07 -3.00 13.57
C VAL A 19 -9.46 -3.08 15.05
N GLY A 20 -8.68 -3.81 15.81
CA GLY A 20 -8.82 -3.87 17.28
C GLY A 20 -8.60 -2.51 17.94
N THR A 21 -8.83 -2.44 19.26
CA THR A 21 -8.62 -1.21 20.03
C THR A 21 -7.14 -1.01 20.33
N LEU A 22 -6.64 0.21 20.12
CA LEU A 22 -5.24 0.59 20.40
C LEU A 22 -5.18 1.65 21.50
N PRO A 23 -4.19 1.63 22.37
CA PRO A 23 -4.01 2.67 23.38
C PRO A 23 -3.85 4.05 22.75
N GLY A 24 -4.67 5.00 23.17
CA GLY A 24 -4.56 6.41 22.75
C GLY A 24 -4.95 6.68 21.31
N GLU A 25 -5.62 5.76 20.62
CA GLU A 25 -6.06 5.95 19.24
C GLU A 25 -7.10 7.07 19.07
N LEU A 26 -7.09 7.69 17.90
CA LEU A 26 -8.22 8.44 17.37
C LEU A 26 -8.96 7.52 16.38
N ARG A 27 -10.21 7.16 16.71
CA ARG A 27 -11.03 6.31 15.83
C ARG A 27 -12.04 7.16 15.07
N LEU A 28 -11.97 7.13 13.74
CA LEU A 28 -12.88 7.85 12.86
C LEU A 28 -14.01 6.91 12.41
N PRO A 29 -15.30 7.21 12.74
CA PRO A 29 -16.42 6.36 12.34
C PRO A 29 -16.70 6.53 10.85
N LEU A 30 -16.27 5.57 10.04
CA LEU A 30 -16.38 5.57 8.59
C LEU A 30 -17.19 4.38 8.03
N GLN A 31 -17.91 3.65 8.88
CA GLN A 31 -18.63 2.42 8.52
C GLN A 31 -19.66 2.63 7.41
N ASP A 32 -20.29 3.82 7.34
CA ASP A 32 -21.25 4.18 6.28
C ASP A 32 -20.62 4.16 4.88
N TRP A 33 -19.29 4.19 4.81
CA TRP A 33 -18.54 4.14 3.55
C TRP A 33 -18.12 2.72 3.15
N GLN A 34 -18.29 1.73 4.02
CA GLN A 34 -17.77 0.37 3.83
C GLN A 34 -18.12 -0.21 2.45
N GLU A 35 -19.41 -0.40 2.14
CA GLU A 35 -19.82 -0.94 0.82
C GLU A 35 -19.40 -0.04 -0.33
N GLN A 36 -19.35 1.25 -0.10
CA GLN A 36 -19.10 2.25 -1.14
C GLN A 36 -17.66 2.23 -1.63
N VAL A 37 -16.69 2.07 -0.72
CA VAL A 37 -15.26 2.13 -1.04
C VAL A 37 -14.54 0.80 -0.92
N ARG A 38 -15.11 -0.20 -0.21
CA ARG A 38 -14.49 -1.52 -0.03
C ARG A 38 -14.16 -2.15 -1.39
N PHE A 39 -12.98 -2.74 -1.53
CA PHE A 39 -12.39 -3.27 -2.76
C PHE A 39 -12.07 -2.18 -3.79
N GLY A 40 -13.00 -1.29 -4.08
CA GLY A 40 -12.82 -0.20 -5.01
C GLY A 40 -14.10 0.55 -5.37
N CYS A 41 -13.95 1.68 -6.02
CA CYS A 41 -15.08 2.52 -6.45
C CYS A 41 -14.72 3.48 -7.59
N GLY A 42 -15.74 4.07 -8.20
CA GLY A 42 -15.55 5.14 -9.19
C GLY A 42 -14.97 6.41 -8.58
N LEU A 43 -14.19 7.18 -9.37
CA LEU A 43 -13.47 8.37 -8.88
C LEU A 43 -14.38 9.43 -8.24
N ARG A 44 -15.63 9.57 -8.70
CA ARG A 44 -16.59 10.51 -8.09
C ARG A 44 -16.93 10.09 -6.67
N ARG A 45 -17.16 8.80 -6.44
CA ARG A 45 -17.45 8.26 -5.11
C ARG A 45 -16.20 8.37 -4.21
N PHE A 46 -15.06 8.08 -4.75
CA PHE A 46 -13.80 8.23 -4.04
C PHE A 46 -13.53 9.68 -3.61
N ALA A 47 -13.84 10.66 -4.46
CA ALA A 47 -13.72 12.08 -4.10
C ALA A 47 -14.68 12.48 -2.95
N GLN A 48 -15.90 11.91 -2.91
CA GLN A 48 -16.83 12.13 -1.80
C GLN A 48 -16.29 11.54 -0.49
N PHE A 49 -15.74 10.32 -0.54
CA PHE A 49 -15.08 9.72 0.62
C PHE A 49 -13.91 10.56 1.11
N ARG A 50 -13.04 11.03 0.20
CA ARG A 50 -11.92 11.92 0.55
C ARG A 50 -12.38 13.17 1.29
N ALA A 51 -13.44 13.82 0.81
CA ALA A 51 -13.99 15.01 1.49
C ALA A 51 -14.49 14.67 2.91
N ALA A 52 -15.13 13.51 3.10
CA ALA A 52 -15.56 13.06 4.42
C ALA A 52 -14.38 12.72 5.34
N LEU A 53 -13.30 12.13 4.80
CA LEU A 53 -12.07 11.86 5.51
C LEU A 53 -11.36 13.16 5.90
N ASP A 54 -11.24 14.11 4.97
CA ASP A 54 -10.58 15.40 5.17
C ASP A 54 -11.27 16.25 6.26
N ALA A 55 -12.58 16.10 6.41
CA ALA A 55 -13.35 16.80 7.45
C ALA A 55 -13.09 16.26 8.88
N GLN A 56 -12.58 15.04 9.01
CA GLN A 56 -12.45 14.36 10.30
C GLN A 56 -11.00 14.09 10.70
N LEU A 57 -10.13 13.79 9.72
CA LEU A 57 -8.75 13.39 9.98
C LEU A 57 -7.88 14.62 10.27
N PRO A 58 -7.22 14.72 11.43
CA PRO A 58 -6.26 15.78 11.72
C PRO A 58 -5.15 15.90 10.68
N ALA A 59 -4.62 17.10 10.49
CA ALA A 59 -3.51 17.33 9.56
C ALA A 59 -2.22 16.58 9.98
N ALA A 60 -1.99 16.47 11.29
CA ALA A 60 -0.89 15.72 11.88
C ALA A 60 -1.46 14.56 12.71
N HIS A 61 -1.02 13.35 12.42
CA HIS A 61 -1.40 12.13 13.11
C HIS A 61 -0.28 11.10 13.02
N GLY A 62 -0.34 10.04 13.82
CA GLY A 62 0.55 8.88 13.74
C GLY A 62 0.17 7.95 12.58
N THR A 63 0.49 6.67 12.73
CA THR A 63 0.14 5.64 11.73
C THR A 63 -1.37 5.53 11.57
N ALA A 64 -1.86 5.51 10.34
CA ALA A 64 -3.26 5.23 10.03
C ALA A 64 -3.48 3.72 9.86
N LEU A 65 -4.48 3.16 10.54
CA LEU A 65 -4.88 1.76 10.40
C LEU A 65 -6.22 1.72 9.66
N MET A 66 -6.29 0.94 8.58
CA MET A 66 -7.38 1.01 7.61
C MET A 66 -8.27 -0.25 7.57
N GLY A 67 -7.95 -1.28 8.37
CA GLY A 67 -8.68 -2.54 8.37
C GLY A 67 -8.27 -3.49 7.24
N SER A 68 -9.25 -4.09 6.56
CA SER A 68 -9.01 -5.07 5.50
C SER A 68 -8.12 -4.53 4.36
N GLY A 69 -7.33 -5.42 3.72
CA GLY A 69 -6.58 -5.12 2.49
C GLY A 69 -7.44 -4.56 1.35
N ASP A 70 -8.75 -4.81 1.39
CA ASP A 70 -9.72 -4.19 0.48
C ASP A 70 -9.69 -2.65 0.48
N PHE A 71 -9.08 -2.05 1.50
CA PHE A 71 -8.98 -0.58 1.65
C PHE A 71 -7.59 -0.03 1.32
N HIS A 72 -6.64 -0.82 0.82
CA HIS A 72 -5.28 -0.37 0.56
C HIS A 72 -5.22 0.87 -0.35
N HIS A 73 -6.18 1.07 -1.25
CA HIS A 73 -6.26 2.28 -2.08
C HIS A 73 -6.53 3.57 -1.29
N LEU A 74 -6.89 3.50 0.00
CA LEU A 74 -7.01 4.67 0.88
C LEU A 74 -5.63 5.25 1.25
N SER A 75 -4.53 4.52 1.04
CA SER A 75 -3.17 5.06 1.13
C SER A 75 -2.95 6.24 0.18
N TRP A 76 -3.58 6.25 -0.98
CA TRP A 76 -3.45 7.37 -1.92
C TRP A 76 -3.86 8.73 -1.32
N PRO A 77 -5.06 8.97 -0.78
CA PRO A 77 -5.40 10.23 -0.14
C PRO A 77 -4.56 10.52 1.11
N LEU A 78 -4.16 9.51 1.89
CA LEU A 78 -3.29 9.70 3.05
C LEU A 78 -1.90 10.22 2.64
N ILE A 79 -1.32 9.69 1.57
CA ILE A 79 -0.05 10.16 1.00
C ILE A 79 -0.18 11.60 0.50
N GLU A 80 -1.25 11.95 -0.22
CA GLU A 80 -1.47 13.31 -0.70
C GLU A 80 -1.64 14.31 0.46
N ARG A 81 -2.31 13.91 1.54
CA ARG A 81 -2.40 14.71 2.76
C ARG A 81 -1.04 14.89 3.41
N CYS A 82 -0.23 13.83 3.50
CA CYS A 82 1.13 13.88 4.01
C CYS A 82 2.00 14.86 3.20
N ILE A 83 1.92 14.80 1.86
CA ILE A 83 2.62 15.76 0.97
C ILE A 83 2.24 17.20 1.32
N THR A 84 0.96 17.47 1.50
CA THR A 84 0.45 18.81 1.83
C THR A 84 0.90 19.25 3.23
N ALA A 85 0.71 18.40 4.24
CA ALA A 85 1.06 18.70 5.63
C ALA A 85 2.55 18.93 5.84
N GLN A 86 3.41 18.21 5.10
CA GLN A 86 4.87 18.31 5.16
C GLN A 86 5.45 19.33 4.17
N ALA A 87 4.60 20.04 3.42
CA ALA A 87 5.01 20.97 2.36
C ALA A 87 6.03 20.38 1.38
N LEU A 88 5.80 19.11 0.98
CA LEU A 88 6.66 18.41 0.04
C LEU A 88 6.37 18.85 -1.41
N SER A 89 7.40 18.85 -2.23
CA SER A 89 7.34 19.32 -3.62
C SER A 89 8.38 18.62 -4.50
N ALA A 90 8.44 18.95 -5.77
CA ALA A 90 9.47 18.43 -6.66
C ALA A 90 10.90 18.79 -6.19
N GLY A 91 11.10 19.91 -5.50
CA GLY A 91 12.39 20.33 -4.91
C GLY A 91 12.71 19.64 -3.57
N ARG A 92 11.68 19.07 -2.90
CA ARG A 92 11.80 18.26 -1.69
C ARG A 92 10.82 17.09 -1.80
N PRO A 93 11.13 16.11 -2.65
CA PRO A 93 10.17 15.06 -2.98
C PRO A 93 10.03 14.02 -1.88
N LEU A 94 8.87 13.36 -1.88
CA LEU A 94 8.54 12.21 -1.06
C LEU A 94 8.99 10.92 -1.76
N ARG A 95 9.64 10.03 -1.05
CA ARG A 95 9.73 8.62 -1.42
C ARG A 95 8.56 7.86 -0.79
N VAL A 96 8.04 6.86 -1.48
CA VAL A 96 7.03 5.95 -0.93
C VAL A 96 7.60 4.54 -0.94
N VAL A 97 7.51 3.86 0.19
CA VAL A 97 7.83 2.43 0.34
C VAL A 97 6.54 1.71 0.71
N VAL A 98 6.18 0.74 -0.09
CA VAL A 98 5.00 -0.13 0.12
C VAL A 98 5.53 -1.53 0.38
N LEU A 99 5.21 -2.09 1.53
CA LEU A 99 5.44 -3.51 1.82
C LEU A 99 4.14 -4.25 1.48
N ASP A 100 4.17 -5.10 0.46
CA ASP A 100 2.98 -5.70 -0.14
C ASP A 100 3.36 -6.95 -0.93
N ASN A 101 2.48 -7.94 -0.94
CA ASN A 101 2.62 -9.11 -1.81
C ASN A 101 2.17 -8.83 -3.25
N HIS A 102 1.45 -7.71 -3.49
CA HIS A 102 0.87 -7.32 -4.77
C HIS A 102 1.50 -6.03 -5.33
N PRO A 103 1.46 -5.77 -6.65
CA PRO A 103 2.03 -4.56 -7.25
C PRO A 103 1.20 -3.30 -7.05
N ASP A 104 -0.08 -3.42 -6.76
CA ASP A 104 -1.07 -2.36 -6.61
C ASP A 104 -1.08 -1.31 -7.75
N ASN A 105 -0.62 -1.75 -8.93
CA ASN A 105 -0.50 -0.96 -10.15
C ASN A 105 -1.34 -1.53 -11.30
N MET A 106 -2.37 -2.30 -10.98
CA MET A 106 -3.25 -2.95 -11.94
C MET A 106 -4.11 -1.94 -12.70
N ARG A 107 -4.51 -2.32 -13.92
CA ARG A 107 -5.35 -1.49 -14.78
C ARG A 107 -6.79 -1.48 -14.29
N PHE A 108 -7.25 -0.32 -13.86
CA PHE A 108 -8.64 -0.10 -13.51
C PHE A 108 -9.10 1.28 -14.03
N PRO A 109 -9.57 1.36 -15.28
CA PRO A 109 -9.88 2.65 -15.92
C PRO A 109 -11.12 3.32 -15.35
N TRP A 110 -12.02 2.58 -14.70
CA TRP A 110 -13.31 3.10 -14.22
C TRP A 110 -13.25 3.75 -12.83
N GLY A 111 -12.11 3.68 -12.15
CA GLY A 111 -12.02 4.20 -10.79
C GLY A 111 -10.67 3.97 -10.14
N VAL A 112 -10.71 3.53 -8.89
CA VAL A 112 -9.60 3.03 -8.10
C VAL A 112 -10.08 1.84 -7.28
N HIS A 113 -9.23 0.81 -7.16
CA HIS A 113 -9.41 -0.31 -6.23
C HIS A 113 -8.12 -0.60 -5.47
N CYS A 114 -8.18 -1.51 -4.48
CA CYS A 114 -7.04 -1.86 -3.64
C CYS A 114 -5.78 -2.13 -4.48
N GLY A 115 -5.83 -2.92 -5.52
CA GLY A 115 -4.71 -3.24 -6.41
C GLY A 115 -4.37 -2.20 -7.50
N SER A 116 -4.84 -0.93 -7.48
CA SER A 116 -4.65 0.00 -8.61
C SER A 116 -4.23 1.43 -8.27
N TRP A 117 -3.89 1.71 -7.03
CA TRP A 117 -3.65 3.06 -6.54
C TRP A 117 -2.21 3.55 -6.72
N VAL A 118 -1.23 2.65 -6.71
CA VAL A 118 0.22 2.96 -6.76
C VAL A 118 0.59 3.81 -7.96
N ARG A 119 0.01 3.58 -9.14
CA ARG A 119 0.25 4.42 -10.32
C ARG A 119 -0.02 5.90 -10.07
N ARG A 120 -1.08 6.22 -9.33
CA ARG A 120 -1.49 7.61 -9.08
C ARG A 120 -0.47 8.32 -8.21
N VAL A 121 0.02 7.64 -7.19
CA VAL A 121 1.07 8.12 -6.31
C VAL A 121 2.41 8.23 -7.05
N ALA A 122 2.80 7.20 -7.81
CA ALA A 122 4.05 7.20 -8.54
C ALA A 122 4.16 8.33 -9.58
N LEU A 123 3.04 8.77 -10.16
CA LEU A 123 3.01 9.87 -11.12
C LEU A 123 2.76 11.25 -10.48
N HIS A 124 2.60 11.33 -9.15
CA HIS A 124 2.43 12.59 -8.46
C HIS A 124 3.72 13.43 -8.51
N PRO A 125 3.67 14.75 -8.87
CA PRO A 125 4.87 15.58 -9.05
C PRO A 125 5.79 15.66 -7.82
N ALA A 126 5.23 15.64 -6.62
CA ALA A 126 5.99 15.70 -5.37
C ALA A 126 6.51 14.33 -4.88
N VAL A 127 6.27 13.25 -5.60
CA VAL A 127 6.81 11.92 -5.28
C VAL A 127 8.04 11.65 -6.14
N SER A 128 9.18 11.30 -5.56
CA SER A 128 10.39 10.94 -6.30
C SER A 128 10.30 9.55 -6.90
N HIS A 129 9.91 8.59 -6.07
CA HIS A 129 9.87 7.18 -6.44
C HIS A 129 8.95 6.40 -5.52
N VAL A 130 8.33 5.33 -6.05
CA VAL A 130 7.60 4.33 -5.27
C VAL A 130 8.33 3.00 -5.36
N HIS A 131 8.62 2.40 -4.22
CA HIS A 131 9.12 1.03 -4.12
C HIS A 131 8.01 0.14 -3.58
N VAL A 132 7.54 -0.83 -4.37
CA VAL A 132 6.65 -1.89 -3.88
C VAL A 132 7.51 -3.11 -3.63
N ALA A 133 7.58 -3.58 -2.40
CA ALA A 133 8.55 -4.56 -1.94
C ALA A 133 7.91 -5.70 -1.13
N GLY A 134 8.37 -6.91 -1.37
CA GLY A 134 7.87 -8.13 -0.76
C GLY A 134 7.09 -9.01 -1.71
N ILE A 135 6.98 -8.61 -2.99
CA ILE A 135 6.15 -9.30 -3.97
C ILE A 135 6.64 -10.74 -4.18
N THR A 136 5.77 -11.69 -3.89
CA THR A 136 5.95 -13.12 -4.20
C THR A 136 4.77 -13.66 -5.00
N SER A 137 3.70 -12.86 -5.20
CA SER A 137 2.56 -13.19 -6.04
C SER A 137 2.94 -13.29 -7.53
N GLY A 138 2.11 -13.95 -8.32
CA GLY A 138 2.26 -14.05 -9.77
C GLY A 138 1.94 -12.78 -10.56
N ASP A 139 1.43 -11.73 -9.92
CA ASP A 139 0.80 -10.56 -10.57
C ASP A 139 1.75 -9.70 -11.41
N ILE A 140 3.04 -9.79 -11.14
CA ILE A 140 4.08 -9.18 -11.96
C ILE A 140 4.73 -10.17 -12.91
N GLY A 141 4.28 -11.42 -12.93
CA GLY A 141 4.75 -12.49 -13.81
C GLY A 141 4.23 -12.33 -15.23
N ARG A 142 4.74 -13.18 -16.15
CA ARG A 142 4.42 -13.10 -17.58
C ARG A 142 2.92 -13.22 -17.88
N ALA A 143 2.19 -14.04 -17.12
CA ALA A 143 0.76 -14.27 -17.33
C ALA A 143 -0.08 -13.00 -17.06
N HIS A 144 0.34 -12.19 -16.08
CA HIS A 144 -0.36 -11.00 -15.59
C HIS A 144 0.32 -9.67 -16.00
N ALA A 145 1.38 -9.72 -16.81
CA ALA A 145 2.13 -8.54 -17.25
C ALA A 145 1.26 -7.46 -17.91
N TRP A 146 0.21 -7.86 -18.63
CA TRP A 146 -0.72 -6.98 -19.35
C TRP A 146 -1.68 -6.24 -18.40
N GLU A 147 -1.85 -6.72 -17.20
CA GLU A 147 -2.73 -6.12 -16.18
C GLU A 147 -2.12 -4.88 -15.54
N ASN A 148 -0.80 -4.76 -15.58
CA ASN A 148 -0.08 -3.66 -14.97
C ASN A 148 0.03 -2.42 -15.89
N TYR A 149 -0.04 -1.22 -15.30
CA TYR A 149 0.30 0.01 -15.99
C TYR A 149 1.81 0.12 -16.20
N LEU A 150 2.26 0.23 -17.45
CA LEU A 150 3.68 0.37 -17.77
C LEU A 150 4.19 1.82 -17.64
N THR A 151 3.30 2.80 -17.60
CA THR A 151 3.67 4.23 -17.56
C THR A 151 4.60 4.59 -16.39
N PRO A 152 4.30 4.26 -15.12
CA PRO A 152 5.18 4.61 -14.01
C PRO A 152 6.50 3.83 -14.03
N LEU A 153 6.51 2.59 -14.56
CA LEU A 153 7.71 1.77 -14.74
C LEU A 153 8.66 2.39 -15.78
N ARG A 154 8.13 2.77 -16.96
CA ARG A 154 8.89 3.43 -18.03
C ARG A 154 9.41 4.81 -17.63
N ALA A 155 8.65 5.52 -16.79
CA ALA A 155 9.05 6.83 -16.29
C ALA A 155 10.13 6.74 -15.19
N GLY A 156 10.55 5.53 -14.78
CA GLY A 156 11.50 5.34 -13.68
C GLY A 156 10.97 5.81 -12.33
N ARG A 157 9.65 5.82 -12.15
CA ARG A 157 8.97 6.33 -10.95
C ARG A 157 8.44 5.23 -10.03
N LEU A 158 8.52 3.97 -10.47
CA LEU A 158 8.05 2.79 -9.76
C LEU A 158 9.05 1.66 -9.92
N SER A 159 9.36 0.96 -8.85
CA SER A 159 10.12 -0.29 -8.86
C SER A 159 9.42 -1.38 -8.07
N TYR A 160 9.44 -2.58 -8.62
CA TYR A 160 9.01 -3.80 -7.95
C TYR A 160 10.21 -4.56 -7.39
N TRP A 161 10.11 -4.95 -6.13
CA TRP A 161 11.09 -5.75 -5.42
C TRP A 161 10.44 -7.10 -5.11
N SER A 162 10.87 -8.13 -5.80
CA SER A 162 10.22 -9.45 -5.78
C SER A 162 11.19 -10.57 -5.46
N ALA A 163 10.66 -11.66 -4.91
CA ALA A 163 11.43 -12.88 -4.67
C ALA A 163 10.73 -14.09 -5.31
N GLY A 164 11.48 -14.85 -6.14
CA GLY A 164 10.99 -16.08 -6.75
C GLY A 164 9.97 -15.90 -7.89
N VAL A 165 9.81 -14.69 -8.43
CA VAL A 165 8.89 -14.39 -9.55
C VAL A 165 9.67 -14.23 -10.85
N ASP A 166 9.21 -14.88 -11.93
CA ASP A 166 9.80 -14.70 -13.27
C ASP A 166 9.32 -13.40 -13.91
N THR A 167 10.21 -12.43 -13.97
CA THR A 167 9.99 -11.12 -14.59
C THR A 167 10.76 -10.93 -15.89
N GLY A 168 11.30 -12.00 -16.50
CA GLY A 168 12.12 -11.96 -17.71
C GLY A 168 11.46 -11.34 -18.93
N TRP A 169 10.13 -11.26 -18.95
CA TRP A 169 9.34 -10.56 -19.96
C TRP A 169 9.61 -9.05 -20.01
N ALA A 170 9.96 -8.44 -18.86
CA ALA A 170 10.15 -7.00 -18.71
C ALA A 170 11.21 -6.43 -19.66
N ARG A 171 12.28 -7.21 -19.91
CA ARG A 171 13.35 -6.85 -20.86
C ARG A 171 12.80 -6.62 -22.27
N ARG A 172 11.83 -7.43 -22.72
CA ARG A 172 11.26 -7.32 -24.06
C ARG A 172 10.46 -6.03 -24.26
N LEU A 173 9.99 -5.42 -23.16
CA LEU A 173 9.23 -4.17 -23.15
C LEU A 173 10.08 -2.97 -22.68
N GLY A 174 11.38 -3.15 -22.43
CA GLY A 174 12.30 -2.09 -22.00
C GLY A 174 11.97 -1.50 -20.61
N VAL A 175 11.43 -2.32 -19.70
CA VAL A 175 11.07 -1.91 -18.33
C VAL A 175 11.80 -2.74 -17.25
N ASP A 176 12.76 -3.55 -17.64
CA ASP A 176 13.50 -4.45 -16.75
C ASP A 176 14.26 -3.71 -15.63
N SER A 177 14.67 -2.47 -15.86
CA SER A 177 15.29 -1.62 -14.84
C SER A 177 14.37 -1.31 -13.64
N ALA A 178 13.05 -1.44 -13.82
CA ALA A 178 12.07 -1.25 -12.76
C ALA A 178 11.88 -2.51 -11.89
N PHE A 179 12.44 -3.65 -12.28
CA PHE A 179 12.29 -4.93 -11.57
C PHE A 179 13.59 -5.31 -10.83
N ARG A 180 13.48 -5.50 -9.53
CA ARG A 180 14.55 -5.97 -8.63
C ARG A 180 14.16 -7.37 -8.16
N SER A 181 14.68 -8.39 -8.83
CA SER A 181 14.33 -9.80 -8.55
C SER A 181 15.42 -10.46 -7.71
N PHE A 182 15.01 -11.18 -6.68
CA PHE A 182 15.86 -11.83 -5.68
C PHE A 182 15.52 -13.31 -5.57
N ALA A 183 16.45 -14.09 -5.04
CA ALA A 183 16.24 -15.51 -4.75
C ALA A 183 15.39 -15.70 -3.48
N SER A 184 15.48 -14.77 -2.52
CA SER A 184 14.75 -14.83 -1.25
C SER A 184 14.26 -13.45 -0.80
N VAL A 185 13.25 -13.43 0.07
CA VAL A 185 12.77 -12.20 0.73
C VAL A 185 13.85 -11.62 1.65
N ALA A 186 14.65 -12.46 2.30
CA ALA A 186 15.77 -12.03 3.14
C ALA A 186 16.83 -11.23 2.35
N ASP A 187 17.17 -11.65 1.13
CA ASP A 187 18.10 -10.92 0.27
C ASP A 187 17.51 -9.59 -0.22
N LEU A 188 16.23 -9.62 -0.58
CA LEU A 188 15.45 -8.45 -0.94
C LEU A 188 15.48 -7.42 0.20
N SER A 189 15.07 -7.82 1.40
CA SER A 189 14.94 -6.94 2.57
C SER A 189 16.28 -6.32 2.97
N ARG A 190 17.36 -7.11 3.01
CA ARG A 190 18.72 -6.60 3.27
C ARG A 190 19.17 -5.58 2.22
N THR A 191 18.91 -5.86 0.95
CA THR A 191 19.32 -4.97 -0.14
C THR A 191 18.53 -3.66 -0.13
N LEU A 192 17.20 -3.75 0.07
CA LEU A 192 16.33 -2.59 0.20
C LEU A 192 16.72 -1.75 1.42
N ALA A 193 16.87 -2.36 2.59
CA ALA A 193 17.27 -1.66 3.81
C ALA A 193 18.60 -0.92 3.66
N ARG A 194 19.59 -1.52 2.99
CA ARG A 194 20.87 -0.85 2.68
C ARG A 194 20.65 0.37 1.81
N MET A 195 19.91 0.25 0.70
CA MET A 195 19.63 1.36 -0.21
C MET A 195 18.89 2.50 0.51
N LEU A 196 17.94 2.19 1.39
CA LEU A 196 17.18 3.16 2.15
C LEU A 196 18.04 3.94 3.16
N ARG A 197 19.04 3.30 3.79
CA ARG A 197 20.01 3.97 4.67
C ARG A 197 20.95 4.90 3.91
N GLU A 198 21.39 4.49 2.71
CA GLU A 198 22.31 5.26 1.88
C GLU A 198 21.66 6.48 1.23
N GLN A 199 20.36 6.43 1.01
CA GLN A 199 19.58 7.45 0.30
C GLN A 199 18.51 8.07 1.22
N ALA A 200 18.93 8.80 2.25
CA ALA A 200 18.02 9.41 3.20
C ALA A 200 17.15 10.50 2.56
N GLN A 201 15.83 10.36 2.67
CA GLN A 201 14.86 11.37 2.25
C GLN A 201 13.51 11.17 2.95
N PRO A 202 12.62 12.19 2.98
CA PRO A 202 11.28 12.02 3.51
C PRO A 202 10.58 10.81 2.87
N THR A 203 10.08 9.90 3.70
CA THR A 203 9.50 8.64 3.22
C THR A 203 8.13 8.41 3.85
N TYR A 204 7.15 8.05 3.03
CA TYR A 204 5.88 7.48 3.47
C TYR A 204 6.00 5.95 3.44
N LEU A 205 5.59 5.31 4.52
CA LEU A 205 5.60 3.85 4.64
C LEU A 205 4.15 3.32 4.66
N SER A 206 3.79 2.51 3.67
CA SER A 206 2.52 1.79 3.62
C SER A 206 2.79 0.29 3.78
N ILE A 207 2.00 -0.39 4.61
CA ILE A 207 2.14 -1.82 4.84
C ILE A 207 0.79 -2.51 4.61
N ASP A 208 0.73 -3.41 3.61
CA ASP A 208 -0.31 -4.42 3.58
C ASP A 208 0.19 -5.68 4.31
N LYS A 209 -0.59 -6.16 5.27
CA LYS A 209 -0.22 -7.33 6.08
C LYS A 209 -0.11 -8.61 5.26
N ASP A 210 -0.66 -8.64 4.04
CA ASP A 210 -0.53 -9.79 3.17
C ASP A 210 0.90 -10.02 2.64
N VAL A 211 1.80 -9.03 2.79
CA VAL A 211 3.24 -9.22 2.52
C VAL A 211 3.86 -10.28 3.41
N PHE A 212 3.29 -10.48 4.61
CA PHE A 212 3.82 -11.42 5.59
C PHE A 212 3.47 -12.87 5.29
N ALA A 213 4.32 -13.76 5.75
CA ALA A 213 4.06 -15.18 5.74
C ALA A 213 2.87 -15.54 6.65
N PRO A 214 2.08 -16.60 6.33
CA PRO A 214 0.89 -16.98 7.09
C PRO A 214 1.14 -17.32 8.56
N GLU A 215 2.38 -17.68 8.93
CA GLU A 215 2.79 -17.91 10.32
C GLU A 215 2.99 -16.62 11.12
N VAL A 216 3.15 -15.47 10.46
CA VAL A 216 3.27 -14.15 11.10
C VAL A 216 1.89 -13.54 11.33
N VAL A 217 1.07 -13.50 10.29
CA VAL A 217 -0.30 -12.98 10.35
C VAL A 217 -1.15 -13.62 9.26
N ARG A 218 -2.45 -13.75 9.48
CA ARG A 218 -3.39 -14.19 8.44
C ARG A 218 -4.18 -13.01 7.90
N THR A 219 -4.47 -13.04 6.59
CA THR A 219 -5.24 -12.01 5.88
C THR A 219 -6.31 -12.67 5.00
N ASN A 220 -7.15 -11.86 4.35
CA ASN A 220 -8.15 -12.35 3.39
C ASN A 220 -7.58 -12.57 1.97
N TRP A 221 -6.37 -12.09 1.71
CA TRP A 221 -5.71 -12.17 0.41
C TRP A 221 -4.61 -13.24 0.39
N ASP A 222 -4.14 -13.61 -0.79
CA ASP A 222 -2.99 -14.49 -0.89
C ASP A 222 -1.76 -13.83 -0.27
N GLN A 223 -1.02 -14.63 0.49
CA GLN A 223 0.01 -14.10 1.37
C GLN A 223 1.40 -14.28 0.81
N GLY A 224 2.22 -13.29 1.13
CA GLY A 224 3.63 -13.26 0.85
C GLY A 224 4.44 -14.19 1.75
N ARG A 225 5.73 -13.90 1.85
CA ARG A 225 6.70 -14.73 2.59
C ARG A 225 7.62 -13.92 3.49
N MET A 226 7.29 -12.63 3.70
CA MET A 226 8.11 -11.77 4.55
C MET A 226 7.94 -12.17 6.01
N LEU A 227 9.06 -12.24 6.75
CA LEU A 227 9.05 -12.42 8.19
C LEU A 227 9.03 -11.07 8.89
N GLU A 228 8.58 -11.05 10.14
CA GLU A 228 8.55 -9.83 10.96
C GLU A 228 9.94 -9.17 11.05
N SER A 229 10.99 -9.96 11.27
CA SER A 229 12.38 -9.46 11.36
C SER A 229 12.82 -8.76 10.06
N GLU A 230 12.40 -9.24 8.89
CA GLU A 230 12.74 -8.67 7.59
C GLU A 230 12.03 -7.31 7.37
N ALA A 231 10.77 -7.20 7.80
CA ALA A 231 10.04 -5.93 7.79
C ALA A 231 10.67 -4.94 8.78
N MET A 232 11.05 -5.39 9.98
CA MET A 232 11.70 -4.55 10.99
C MET A 232 13.06 -4.04 10.55
N ASP A 233 13.82 -4.79 9.76
CA ASP A 233 15.08 -4.34 9.15
C ASP A 233 14.86 -3.18 8.17
N ILE A 234 13.78 -3.23 7.38
CA ILE A 234 13.38 -2.16 6.45
C ILE A 234 12.90 -0.93 7.24
N ILE A 235 12.03 -1.12 8.23
CA ILE A 235 11.50 -0.03 9.08
C ILE A 235 12.66 0.65 9.84
N GLY A 236 13.58 -0.13 10.40
CA GLY A 236 14.76 0.38 11.09
C GLY A 236 15.69 1.18 10.16
N ALA A 237 15.78 0.80 8.89
CA ALA A 237 16.53 1.53 7.87
C ALA A 237 15.90 2.90 7.54
N LEU A 238 14.62 3.07 7.79
CA LEU A 238 13.87 4.31 7.60
C LEU A 238 13.82 5.20 8.86
N SER A 239 14.52 4.83 9.93
CA SER A 239 14.52 5.60 11.17
C SER A 239 14.87 7.07 10.93
N GLY A 240 14.03 7.98 11.41
CA GLY A 240 14.16 9.43 11.24
C GLY A 240 13.81 9.95 9.84
N GLN A 241 13.34 9.09 8.93
CA GLN A 241 12.94 9.45 7.57
C GLN A 241 11.41 9.36 7.35
N ILE A 242 10.70 8.59 8.17
CA ILE A 242 9.25 8.38 8.03
C ILE A 242 8.53 9.67 8.40
N VAL A 243 7.75 10.20 7.46
CA VAL A 243 6.94 11.42 7.61
C VAL A 243 5.44 11.14 7.60
N GLY A 244 5.04 9.91 7.35
CA GLY A 244 3.68 9.40 7.42
C GLY A 244 3.67 7.90 7.17
N SER A 245 2.65 7.21 7.66
CA SER A 245 2.52 5.75 7.47
C SER A 245 1.08 5.29 7.59
N ASP A 246 0.79 4.15 6.95
CA ASP A 246 -0.45 3.41 7.12
C ASP A 246 -0.23 1.90 7.15
N ILE A 247 -1.22 1.18 7.68
CA ILE A 247 -1.25 -0.28 7.75
C ILE A 247 -2.66 -0.75 7.38
N THR A 248 -2.73 -1.77 6.54
CA THR A 248 -3.96 -2.47 6.14
C THR A 248 -3.77 -3.99 6.18
N GLY A 249 -4.77 -4.77 5.80
CA GLY A 249 -4.69 -6.22 5.71
C GLY A 249 -5.26 -6.97 6.92
N ASP A 250 -6.10 -6.33 7.75
CA ASP A 250 -6.83 -7.03 8.83
C ASP A 250 -7.85 -8.01 8.25
N VAL A 251 -8.08 -9.14 8.95
CA VAL A 251 -9.10 -10.11 8.56
C VAL A 251 -10.49 -9.51 8.75
N SER A 252 -11.28 -9.54 7.69
CA SER A 252 -12.63 -9.00 7.68
C SER A 252 -13.55 -9.81 6.79
N SER A 253 -14.63 -10.35 7.36
CA SER A 253 -15.67 -11.05 6.59
C SER A 253 -16.59 -10.04 5.93
N TRP A 254 -16.82 -10.20 4.62
CA TRP A 254 -17.72 -9.30 3.91
C TRP A 254 -18.38 -9.99 2.71
N ARG A 255 -19.66 -9.72 2.51
CA ARG A 255 -20.39 -10.14 1.32
C ARG A 255 -20.73 -8.92 0.47
N TYR A 256 -20.01 -8.75 -0.64
CA TYR A 256 -20.27 -7.63 -1.55
C TYR A 256 -21.71 -7.62 -2.08
N ALA A 257 -22.42 -6.52 -1.94
CA ALA A 257 -23.73 -6.32 -2.57
C ALA A 257 -23.58 -6.13 -4.09
N THR A 258 -22.51 -5.47 -4.51
CA THR A 258 -22.22 -5.11 -5.90
C THR A 258 -21.69 -6.30 -6.70
N TRP A 259 -22.36 -6.69 -7.80
CA TRP A 259 -22.03 -7.89 -8.58
C TRP A 259 -20.61 -7.91 -9.15
N TRP A 260 -20.10 -6.78 -9.68
CA TRP A 260 -18.76 -6.72 -10.26
C TRP A 260 -17.66 -6.88 -9.19
N LYS A 261 -17.88 -6.38 -7.97
CA LYS A 261 -16.97 -6.58 -6.84
C LYS A 261 -16.89 -8.06 -6.48
N ARG A 262 -18.03 -8.76 -6.45
CA ARG A 262 -18.06 -10.21 -6.23
C ARG A 262 -17.28 -10.97 -7.29
N TRP A 263 -17.46 -10.56 -8.55
CA TRP A 263 -16.81 -11.24 -9.68
C TRP A 263 -15.29 -11.02 -9.62
N MET A 264 -14.81 -9.80 -9.42
CA MET A 264 -13.39 -9.49 -9.34
C MET A 264 -12.75 -10.14 -8.10
N SER A 265 -13.32 -9.97 -6.92
CA SER A 265 -12.84 -10.58 -5.68
C SER A 265 -12.69 -12.11 -5.78
N ALA A 266 -13.64 -12.79 -6.42
CA ALA A 266 -13.55 -14.23 -6.66
C ALA A 266 -12.45 -14.57 -7.69
N GLY A 267 -12.22 -13.72 -8.70
CA GLY A 267 -11.15 -13.89 -9.69
C GLY A 267 -9.76 -13.73 -9.09
N ASP A 268 -9.63 -12.84 -8.11
CA ASP A 268 -8.37 -12.54 -7.41
C ASP A 268 -8.12 -13.48 -6.21
N GLY A 269 -8.98 -14.51 -6.00
CA GLY A 269 -8.78 -15.53 -4.97
C GLY A 269 -8.97 -15.06 -3.54
N GLN A 270 -9.68 -13.93 -3.32
CA GLN A 270 -9.94 -13.41 -1.98
C GLN A 270 -10.81 -14.38 -1.15
N ASP A 271 -10.38 -14.70 0.06
CA ASP A 271 -11.19 -15.43 1.04
C ASP A 271 -12.07 -14.48 1.86
N THR A 272 -13.31 -14.29 1.44
CA THR A 272 -14.28 -13.41 2.11
C THR A 272 -14.95 -14.04 3.33
N GLN A 273 -14.67 -15.32 3.64
CA GLN A 273 -15.30 -16.07 4.73
C GLN A 273 -14.40 -16.21 5.96
N ILE A 274 -13.12 -15.96 5.85
CA ILE A 274 -12.19 -15.97 6.98
C ILE A 274 -12.67 -14.96 8.04
N GLY A 275 -12.78 -15.40 9.31
CA GLY A 275 -13.29 -14.58 10.40
C GLY A 275 -14.81 -14.58 10.62
N ALA A 276 -15.57 -15.36 9.85
CA ALA A 276 -17.02 -15.52 10.02
C ALA A 276 -17.42 -16.54 11.11
N GLN A 277 -16.49 -16.96 11.98
CA GLN A 277 -16.75 -17.90 13.10
C GLN A 277 -16.95 -17.17 14.41
#